data_7880d39aef2772fea956dc7319ee7ba1
#
_entry.id   7880d39aef2772fea956dc7319ee7ba1
#
_cell.length_a   1.000
_cell.length_b   1.000
_cell.length_c   1.000
_cell.angle_alpha   90.00
_cell.angle_beta   90.00
_cell.angle_gamma   90.00
#
_symmetry.space_group_name_H-M   'P 1'
#
loop_
_entity.id
_entity.type
_entity.pdbx_description
1 polymer ?
#
loop_
_entity_poly.entity_id
_entity_poly.type
_entity_poly.pdbx_seq_one_letter_code
_entity_poly.pdbx_strand_id
1 'polypeptide(L)'
;MEAQNRMRRSVAVAALVLGLTVTAPASATHQSRAVGDFDAEASRVIEEIVRDYILNHPEVIVEAAQTLRARRQRADEQRRREAAGSVKPVNGEDHIIGSLDAPVKLIEFSDFECPFCKRFHLVMKRLMNEYAKDGKVAWIYRHFPLDSLHSKARKEAQAAECANELGGNEAFWSYTDTLFEVTPSNDRLDLAVLPRIAQDIGLDRAKFEACLAGDARGGKYAAHIEADVQDATASGGTGTPYSLVVAPNGKVFTINGAQPYRAVKSIIELALKQK
;
A
#
# COMPACT_ATOMS: atom_id res chain seq x y z
N MET A 1 -5.17 -70.49 -4.03
CA MET A 1 -5.78 -71.03 -5.27
C MET A 1 -5.68 -69.91 -6.28
N GLU A 2 -4.73 -70.13 -7.03
CA GLU A 2 -4.58 -70.23 -8.50
C GLU A 2 -4.61 -68.85 -9.16
N ALA A 3 -3.54 -68.43 -9.61
CA ALA A 3 -2.55 -68.90 -10.61
C ALA A 3 -2.84 -68.38 -12.03
N GLN A 4 -1.78 -67.86 -12.61
CA GLN A 4 -1.36 -67.94 -13.99
C GLN A 4 -1.79 -66.78 -14.92
N ASN A 5 -0.89 -66.02 -15.38
CA ASN A 5 0.31 -66.19 -16.22
C ASN A 5 0.02 -65.99 -17.72
N ARG A 6 0.96 -65.29 -18.37
CA ARG A 6 1.23 -65.17 -19.82
C ARG A 6 0.63 -63.90 -20.47
N MET A 7 1.31 -63.08 -21.29
CA MET A 7 2.40 -63.45 -22.21
C MET A 7 3.04 -62.14 -22.72
N ARG A 8 4.34 -62.12 -22.72
CA ARG A 8 5.18 -61.14 -23.42
C ARG A 8 4.90 -61.16 -24.92
N ARG A 9 4.67 -59.98 -25.51
CA ARG A 9 4.96 -59.78 -26.94
C ARG A 9 5.75 -58.49 -27.08
N SER A 10 7.02 -58.66 -27.35
CA SER A 10 7.94 -57.61 -27.81
C SER A 10 7.57 -57.24 -29.23
N VAL A 11 7.24 -55.99 -29.46
CA VAL A 11 7.18 -55.44 -30.81
C VAL A 11 8.32 -54.42 -30.87
N ALA A 12 9.36 -54.77 -31.60
CA ALA A 12 10.42 -53.85 -31.97
C ALA A 12 9.90 -52.88 -33.04
N VAL A 13 9.78 -51.59 -32.68
CA VAL A 13 9.52 -50.55 -33.65
C VAL A 13 10.87 -49.85 -33.91
N ALA A 14 11.39 -50.06 -35.11
CA ALA A 14 12.57 -49.35 -35.62
C ALA A 14 12.21 -47.86 -35.81
N ALA A 15 12.74 -47.00 -34.96
CA ALA A 15 12.63 -45.56 -35.13
C ALA A 15 13.70 -45.09 -36.13
N LEU A 16 13.23 -44.69 -37.29
CA LEU A 16 14.04 -43.95 -38.30
C LEU A 16 14.26 -42.54 -37.77
N VAL A 17 15.48 -42.23 -37.30
CA VAL A 17 15.87 -40.88 -36.89
C VAL A 17 16.24 -40.10 -38.15
N LEU A 18 15.28 -39.28 -38.66
CA LEU A 18 15.59 -38.21 -39.61
C LEU A 18 16.18 -37.08 -38.81
N GLY A 19 17.49 -36.86 -38.99
CA GLY A 19 18.18 -35.72 -38.42
C GLY A 19 17.74 -34.40 -39.10
N LEU A 20 16.84 -33.68 -38.48
CA LEU A 20 16.62 -32.27 -38.78
C LEU A 20 17.66 -31.48 -38.00
N THR A 21 18.69 -31.00 -38.66
CA THR A 21 19.60 -29.99 -38.15
C THR A 21 18.84 -28.67 -38.08
N VAL A 22 18.30 -28.34 -36.89
CA VAL A 22 17.80 -26.99 -36.61
C VAL A 22 19.02 -26.10 -36.41
N THR A 23 19.36 -25.34 -37.45
CA THR A 23 20.31 -24.22 -37.31
C THR A 23 19.65 -23.14 -36.45
N ALA A 24 20.03 -23.07 -35.18
CA ALA A 24 19.67 -21.96 -34.33
C ALA A 24 20.19 -20.66 -34.94
N PRO A 25 19.40 -19.57 -34.99
CA PRO A 25 19.93 -18.29 -35.39
C PRO A 25 20.97 -17.86 -34.36
N ALA A 26 22.15 -17.49 -34.88
CA ALA A 26 23.21 -16.93 -34.07
C ALA A 26 22.67 -15.74 -33.30
N SER A 27 22.50 -15.89 -31.99
CA SER A 27 22.25 -14.80 -31.10
C SER A 27 23.40 -13.81 -31.27
N ALA A 28 23.10 -12.65 -31.84
CA ALA A 28 24.04 -11.53 -31.86
C ALA A 28 24.28 -11.16 -30.40
N THR A 29 25.30 -11.75 -29.81
CA THR A 29 25.87 -11.26 -28.57
C THR A 29 26.33 -9.86 -28.83
N HIS A 30 25.58 -8.87 -28.37
CA HIS A 30 26.07 -7.52 -28.19
C HIS A 30 27.25 -7.63 -27.21
N GLN A 31 28.43 -7.89 -27.74
CA GLN A 31 29.68 -7.66 -27.02
C GLN A 31 29.66 -6.16 -26.70
N SER A 32 29.28 -5.80 -25.48
CA SER A 32 29.67 -4.53 -24.91
C SER A 32 31.20 -4.52 -25.01
N ARG A 33 31.73 -3.70 -25.93
CA ARG A 33 33.14 -3.38 -25.96
C ARG A 33 33.50 -2.97 -24.56
N ALA A 34 34.19 -3.84 -23.85
CA ALA A 34 34.79 -3.50 -22.58
C ALA A 34 35.68 -2.27 -22.84
N VAL A 35 35.50 -1.25 -22.01
CA VAL A 35 36.32 -0.04 -21.93
C VAL A 35 37.72 -0.46 -21.39
N GLY A 36 38.35 -1.45 -22.00
CA GLY A 36 39.49 -2.17 -21.44
C GLY A 36 40.73 -2.26 -22.32
N ASP A 37 40.72 -1.72 -23.55
CA ASP A 37 41.87 -1.83 -24.48
C ASP A 37 42.54 -0.48 -24.77
N PHE A 38 42.41 0.51 -23.90
CA PHE A 38 43.24 1.70 -23.97
C PHE A 38 44.57 1.42 -23.24
N ASP A 39 45.71 1.74 -23.90
CA ASP A 39 46.97 1.74 -23.19
C ASP A 39 46.99 2.79 -22.07
N ALA A 40 47.94 2.69 -21.15
CA ALA A 40 47.98 3.56 -19.96
C ALA A 40 48.13 5.05 -20.33
N GLU A 41 48.69 5.38 -21.48
CA GLU A 41 48.84 6.74 -21.99
C GLU A 41 47.49 7.28 -22.47
N ALA A 42 46.76 6.52 -23.29
CA ALA A 42 45.40 6.89 -23.75
C ALA A 42 44.43 7.06 -22.60
N SER A 43 44.50 6.19 -21.60
CA SER A 43 43.65 6.31 -20.37
C SER A 43 43.91 7.62 -19.62
N ARG A 44 45.15 8.02 -19.44
CA ARG A 44 45.49 9.29 -18.77
C ARG A 44 44.98 10.51 -19.56
N VAL A 45 45.17 10.51 -20.86
CA VAL A 45 44.69 11.61 -21.73
C VAL A 45 43.16 11.72 -21.65
N ILE A 46 42.44 10.59 -21.67
CA ILE A 46 40.98 10.58 -21.52
C ILE A 46 40.57 11.13 -20.14
N GLU A 47 41.21 10.71 -19.06
CA GLU A 47 40.93 11.18 -17.71
C GLU A 47 41.16 12.70 -17.59
N GLU A 48 42.23 13.24 -18.18
CA GLU A 48 42.51 14.67 -18.18
C GLU A 48 41.44 15.45 -18.97
N ILE A 49 41.07 14.98 -20.17
CA ILE A 49 40.02 15.61 -20.99
C ILE A 49 38.69 15.58 -20.26
N VAL A 50 38.30 14.47 -19.64
CA VAL A 50 37.04 14.35 -18.89
C VAL A 50 37.05 15.26 -17.68
N ARG A 51 38.18 15.33 -16.96
CA ARG A 51 38.32 16.21 -15.79
C ARG A 51 38.18 17.68 -16.19
N ASP A 52 38.94 18.10 -17.23
CA ASP A 52 38.89 19.47 -17.70
C ASP A 52 37.49 19.85 -18.23
N TYR A 53 36.85 18.94 -18.94
CA TYR A 53 35.48 19.15 -19.39
C TYR A 53 34.52 19.36 -18.23
N ILE A 54 34.56 18.49 -17.21
CA ILE A 54 33.69 18.60 -16.02
C ILE A 54 33.97 19.89 -15.24
N LEU A 55 35.25 20.29 -15.10
CA LEU A 55 35.62 21.51 -14.39
C LEU A 55 35.17 22.78 -15.12
N ASN A 56 35.19 22.76 -16.45
CA ASN A 56 34.73 23.85 -17.29
C ASN A 56 33.22 23.87 -17.52
N HIS A 57 32.54 22.69 -17.30
CA HIS A 57 31.10 22.50 -17.48
C HIS A 57 30.47 21.82 -16.25
N PRO A 58 30.54 22.42 -15.06
CA PRO A 58 30.04 21.79 -13.82
C PRO A 58 28.53 21.54 -13.83
N GLU A 59 27.78 22.23 -14.69
CA GLU A 59 26.35 22.01 -14.92
C GLU A 59 26.03 20.58 -15.35
N VAL A 60 26.92 19.88 -16.05
CA VAL A 60 26.74 18.48 -16.48
C VAL A 60 26.51 17.54 -15.30
N ILE A 61 27.20 17.77 -14.17
CA ILE A 61 27.01 16.99 -12.95
C ILE A 61 25.61 17.24 -12.36
N VAL A 62 25.14 18.49 -12.38
CA VAL A 62 23.81 18.86 -11.90
C VAL A 62 22.73 18.21 -12.79
N GLU A 63 22.86 18.30 -14.10
CA GLU A 63 21.94 17.68 -15.05
C GLU A 63 21.90 16.14 -14.91
N ALA A 64 23.05 15.51 -14.78
CA ALA A 64 23.16 14.07 -14.56
C ALA A 64 22.47 13.65 -13.24
N ALA A 65 22.68 14.42 -12.16
CA ALA A 65 22.03 14.19 -10.87
C ALA A 65 20.52 14.37 -10.95
N GLN A 66 20.03 15.41 -11.63
CA GLN A 66 18.61 15.64 -11.86
C GLN A 66 17.97 14.50 -12.67
N THR A 67 18.65 14.09 -13.76
CA THR A 67 18.20 12.99 -14.61
C THR A 67 18.11 11.67 -13.81
N LEU A 68 19.11 11.39 -12.98
CA LEU A 68 19.11 10.19 -12.13
C LEU A 68 17.98 10.24 -11.10
N ARG A 69 17.75 11.39 -10.47
CA ARG A 69 16.63 11.59 -9.55
C ARG A 69 15.29 11.37 -10.24
N ALA A 70 15.09 11.95 -11.43
CA ALA A 70 13.86 11.79 -12.19
C ALA A 70 13.60 10.32 -12.60
N ARG A 71 14.67 9.60 -13.02
CA ARG A 71 14.57 8.15 -13.34
C ARG A 71 14.19 7.33 -12.10
N ARG A 72 14.81 7.60 -10.94
CA ARG A 72 14.47 6.92 -9.69
C ARG A 72 13.03 7.20 -9.28
N GLN A 73 12.59 8.45 -9.32
CA GLN A 73 11.21 8.82 -8.99
C GLN A 73 10.19 8.09 -9.87
N ARG A 74 10.42 8.05 -11.20
CA ARG A 74 9.54 7.31 -12.14
C ARG A 74 9.50 5.81 -11.84
N ALA A 75 10.65 5.20 -11.57
CA ALA A 75 10.72 3.79 -11.22
C ALA A 75 10.01 3.48 -9.88
N ASP A 76 10.15 4.37 -8.88
CA ASP A 76 9.46 4.24 -7.60
C ASP A 76 7.95 4.41 -7.75
N GLU A 77 7.52 5.36 -8.55
CA GLU A 77 6.11 5.58 -8.84
C GLU A 77 5.48 4.39 -9.60
N GLN A 78 6.20 3.84 -10.56
CA GLN A 78 5.76 2.64 -11.27
C GLN A 78 5.64 1.44 -10.32
N ARG A 79 6.65 1.18 -9.49
CA ARG A 79 6.59 0.11 -8.48
C ARG A 79 5.41 0.29 -7.53
N ARG A 80 5.13 1.52 -7.07
CA ARG A 80 3.96 1.79 -6.21
C ARG A 80 2.65 1.54 -6.93
N ARG A 81 2.53 1.91 -8.22
CA ARG A 81 1.32 1.63 -9.01
C ARG A 81 1.09 0.14 -9.19
N GLU A 82 2.16 -0.62 -9.43
CA GLU A 82 2.09 -2.08 -9.53
C GLU A 82 1.70 -2.71 -8.19
N ALA A 83 2.32 -2.27 -7.10
CA ALA A 83 1.99 -2.73 -5.75
C ALA A 83 0.56 -2.39 -5.32
N ALA A 84 0.02 -1.24 -5.73
CA ALA A 84 -1.33 -0.82 -5.37
C ALA A 84 -2.42 -1.84 -5.79
N GLY A 85 -2.17 -2.59 -6.87
CA GLY A 85 -3.05 -3.65 -7.34
C GLY A 85 -3.11 -4.87 -6.41
N SER A 86 -2.20 -5.00 -5.43
CA SER A 86 -2.18 -6.12 -4.48
C SER A 86 -3.03 -5.88 -3.23
N VAL A 87 -3.68 -4.70 -3.11
CA VAL A 87 -4.54 -4.40 -1.97
C VAL A 87 -5.61 -5.48 -1.79
N LYS A 88 -5.81 -5.92 -0.56
CA LYS A 88 -6.81 -6.93 -0.26
C LYS A 88 -8.22 -6.44 -0.59
N PRO A 89 -9.06 -7.29 -1.16
CA PRO A 89 -10.47 -6.95 -1.41
C PRO A 89 -11.16 -6.48 -0.14
N VAL A 90 -12.07 -5.52 -0.31
CA VAL A 90 -12.95 -5.07 0.78
C VAL A 90 -13.93 -6.19 1.12
N ASN A 91 -14.12 -6.45 2.41
CA ASN A 91 -14.99 -7.51 2.93
C ASN A 91 -15.88 -6.99 4.07
N GLY A 92 -16.67 -7.88 4.70
CA GLY A 92 -17.59 -7.53 5.76
C GLY A 92 -16.94 -7.22 7.12
N GLU A 93 -15.64 -7.38 7.26
CA GLU A 93 -14.88 -7.07 8.47
C GLU A 93 -14.28 -5.66 8.41
N ASP A 94 -14.28 -5.04 7.24
CA ASP A 94 -13.81 -3.66 7.06
C ASP A 94 -14.78 -2.63 7.68
N HIS A 95 -14.24 -1.52 8.15
CA HIS A 95 -15.02 -0.37 8.65
C HIS A 95 -15.40 0.54 7.49
N ILE A 96 -16.70 0.68 7.21
CA ILE A 96 -17.21 1.26 5.97
C ILE A 96 -18.18 2.39 6.23
N ILE A 97 -17.96 3.53 5.54
CA ILE A 97 -19.00 4.53 5.30
C ILE A 97 -19.45 4.42 3.84
N GLY A 98 -20.74 4.26 3.61
CA GLY A 98 -21.34 3.99 2.31
C GLY A 98 -21.77 2.54 2.16
N SER A 99 -21.80 2.03 0.92
CA SER A 99 -22.22 0.65 0.63
C SER A 99 -21.07 -0.21 0.13
N LEU A 100 -21.04 -1.47 0.57
CA LEU A 100 -20.14 -2.49 -0.01
C LEU A 100 -20.29 -2.64 -1.53
N ASP A 101 -21.50 -2.38 -2.04
CA ASP A 101 -21.82 -2.45 -3.47
C ASP A 101 -21.46 -1.17 -4.24
N ALA A 102 -20.91 -0.16 -3.55
CA ALA A 102 -20.51 1.07 -4.23
C ALA A 102 -19.50 0.77 -5.35
N PRO A 103 -19.69 1.35 -6.54
CA PRO A 103 -18.82 1.11 -7.69
C PRO A 103 -17.37 1.55 -7.47
N VAL A 104 -17.17 2.58 -6.65
CA VAL A 104 -15.83 3.05 -6.27
C VAL A 104 -15.61 2.81 -4.78
N LYS A 105 -14.47 2.19 -4.44
CA LYS A 105 -14.04 1.98 -3.06
C LYS A 105 -12.78 2.79 -2.78
N LEU A 106 -12.81 3.67 -1.78
CA LEU A 106 -11.64 4.37 -1.30
C LEU A 106 -11.19 3.71 0.00
N ILE A 107 -10.07 2.99 -0.06
CA ILE A 107 -9.45 2.31 1.08
C ILE A 107 -8.39 3.25 1.63
N GLU A 108 -8.55 3.70 2.87
CA GLU A 108 -7.59 4.55 3.58
C GLU A 108 -6.87 3.74 4.65
N PHE A 109 -5.55 3.74 4.56
CA PHE A 109 -4.65 3.26 5.62
C PHE A 109 -4.22 4.45 6.47
N SER A 110 -4.61 4.43 7.73
CA SER A 110 -4.59 5.61 8.61
C SER A 110 -3.98 5.32 9.98
N ASP A 111 -3.52 6.39 10.65
CA ASP A 111 -2.88 6.37 11.96
C ASP A 111 -3.45 7.49 12.81
N PHE A 112 -4.00 7.18 13.98
CA PHE A 112 -4.67 8.15 14.85
C PHE A 112 -3.75 9.23 15.40
N GLU A 113 -2.46 8.94 15.59
CA GLU A 113 -1.47 9.92 16.05
C GLU A 113 -0.87 10.77 14.92
N CYS A 114 -1.18 10.45 13.65
CA CYS A 114 -0.68 11.19 12.51
C CYS A 114 -1.47 12.49 12.28
N PRO A 115 -0.83 13.68 12.35
CA PRO A 115 -1.53 14.96 12.15
C PRO A 115 -2.04 15.13 10.72
N PHE A 116 -1.45 14.43 9.75
CA PHE A 116 -1.90 14.41 8.37
C PHE A 116 -3.18 13.58 8.22
N CYS A 117 -3.30 12.45 8.94
CA CYS A 117 -4.52 11.63 8.97
C CYS A 117 -5.68 12.42 9.61
N LYS A 118 -5.44 13.08 10.73
CA LYS A 118 -6.43 13.97 11.36
C LYS A 118 -7.00 15.00 10.37
N ARG A 119 -6.14 15.66 9.57
CA ARG A 119 -6.60 16.62 8.55
C ARG A 119 -7.33 15.94 7.39
N PHE A 120 -6.83 14.80 6.96
CA PHE A 120 -7.41 14.05 5.85
C PHE A 120 -8.78 13.49 6.19
N HIS A 121 -8.99 13.07 7.42
CA HIS A 121 -10.29 12.61 7.93
C HIS A 121 -11.39 13.66 7.69
N LEU A 122 -11.13 14.96 7.93
CA LEU A 122 -12.07 16.03 7.64
C LEU A 122 -12.37 16.18 6.13
N VAL A 123 -11.37 15.96 5.28
CA VAL A 123 -11.55 15.97 3.83
C VAL A 123 -12.44 14.82 3.41
N MET A 124 -12.20 13.63 3.97
CA MET A 124 -12.98 12.42 3.65
C MET A 124 -14.42 12.53 4.14
N LYS A 125 -14.67 13.03 5.35
CA LYS A 125 -16.04 13.30 5.85
C LYS A 125 -16.80 14.21 4.89
N ARG A 126 -16.17 15.27 4.39
CA ARG A 126 -16.80 16.16 3.41
C ARG A 126 -17.10 15.45 2.09
N LEU A 127 -16.20 14.61 1.59
CA LEU A 127 -16.41 13.84 0.36
C LEU A 127 -17.54 12.82 0.53
N MET A 128 -17.58 12.12 1.67
CA MET A 128 -18.62 11.13 1.92
C MET A 128 -20.01 11.75 2.07
N ASN A 129 -20.13 12.97 2.60
CA ASN A 129 -21.39 13.71 2.60
C ASN A 129 -21.95 13.98 1.18
N GLU A 130 -21.05 14.04 0.18
CA GLU A 130 -21.42 14.25 -1.22
C GLU A 130 -21.71 12.92 -1.95
N TYR A 131 -20.90 11.88 -1.73
CA TYR A 131 -20.91 10.67 -2.55
C TYR A 131 -21.56 9.43 -1.92
N ALA A 132 -21.55 9.31 -0.59
CA ALA A 132 -22.07 8.11 0.08
C ALA A 132 -23.59 7.99 -0.02
N LYS A 133 -24.29 9.12 0.05
CA LYS A 133 -25.76 9.16 -0.04
C LYS A 133 -26.29 8.64 -1.38
N ASP A 134 -25.50 8.84 -2.45
CA ASP A 134 -25.85 8.36 -3.79
C ASP A 134 -25.38 6.91 -4.03
N GLY A 135 -24.76 6.25 -3.03
CA GLY A 135 -24.22 4.91 -3.18
C GLY A 135 -23.05 4.79 -4.16
N LYS A 136 -22.42 5.92 -4.55
CA LYS A 136 -21.37 5.94 -5.57
C LYS A 136 -19.99 5.58 -5.06
N VAL A 137 -19.71 5.88 -3.80
CA VAL A 137 -18.40 5.68 -3.17
C VAL A 137 -18.58 5.07 -1.79
N ALA A 138 -17.77 4.07 -1.49
CA ALA A 138 -17.55 3.61 -0.13
C ALA A 138 -16.18 4.09 0.36
N TRP A 139 -16.12 4.54 1.60
CA TRP A 139 -14.88 4.83 2.30
C TRP A 139 -14.62 3.73 3.32
N ILE A 140 -13.46 3.09 3.18
CA ILE A 140 -13.00 1.99 3.99
C ILE A 140 -11.81 2.47 4.80
N TYR A 141 -11.84 2.25 6.12
CA TYR A 141 -10.75 2.54 7.02
C TYR A 141 -9.98 1.27 7.35
N ARG A 142 -8.65 1.30 7.23
CA ARG A 142 -7.73 0.26 7.68
C ARG A 142 -6.63 0.88 8.53
N HIS A 143 -6.20 0.16 9.54
CA HIS A 143 -5.17 0.65 10.47
C HIS A 143 -3.77 0.58 9.85
N PHE A 144 -3.02 1.68 10.00
CA PHE A 144 -1.60 1.69 9.63
C PHE A 144 -0.79 2.48 10.67
N PRO A 145 -0.74 2.01 11.94
CA PRO A 145 0.04 2.67 12.98
C PRO A 145 1.53 2.64 12.61
N LEU A 146 2.15 3.80 12.59
CA LEU A 146 3.58 3.97 12.29
C LEU A 146 4.41 3.84 13.57
N ASP A 147 4.63 2.63 14.06
CA ASP A 147 5.25 2.32 15.35
C ASP A 147 6.55 3.07 15.65
N SER A 148 7.35 3.36 14.61
CA SER A 148 8.63 4.09 14.77
C SER A 148 8.48 5.58 15.04
N LEU A 149 7.29 6.14 14.75
CA LEU A 149 6.97 7.56 14.90
C LEU A 149 5.92 7.79 15.99
N HIS A 150 4.97 6.87 16.15
CA HIS A 150 3.77 7.01 16.96
C HIS A 150 3.58 5.78 17.85
N SER A 151 4.21 5.79 19.01
CA SER A 151 4.23 4.65 19.93
C SER A 151 2.86 4.29 20.51
N LYS A 152 1.91 5.23 20.52
CA LYS A 152 0.55 5.07 21.05
C LYS A 152 -0.48 4.64 20.00
N ALA A 153 -0.20 4.81 18.72
CA ALA A 153 -1.15 4.61 17.64
C ALA A 153 -1.76 3.19 17.61
N ARG A 154 -0.97 2.14 17.92
CA ARG A 154 -1.51 0.77 18.00
C ARG A 154 -2.54 0.60 19.13
N LYS A 155 -2.34 1.28 20.25
CA LYS A 155 -3.30 1.22 21.37
C LYS A 155 -4.58 1.94 21.02
N GLU A 156 -4.47 3.04 20.30
CA GLU A 156 -5.62 3.79 19.78
C GLU A 156 -6.37 3.01 18.70
N ALA A 157 -5.67 2.30 17.83
CA ALA A 157 -6.27 1.38 16.87
C ALA A 157 -7.05 0.26 17.57
N GLN A 158 -6.49 -0.37 18.61
CA GLN A 158 -7.21 -1.36 19.43
C GLN A 158 -8.45 -0.76 20.10
N ALA A 159 -8.36 0.48 20.54
CA ALA A 159 -9.49 1.17 21.16
C ALA A 159 -10.66 1.38 20.16
N ALA A 160 -10.36 1.74 18.92
CA ALA A 160 -11.35 1.85 17.85
C ALA A 160 -11.99 0.48 17.54
N GLU A 161 -11.20 -0.60 17.53
CA GLU A 161 -11.72 -1.96 17.37
C GLU A 161 -12.61 -2.40 18.55
N CYS A 162 -12.26 -2.02 19.77
CA CYS A 162 -13.11 -2.26 20.93
C CYS A 162 -14.45 -1.49 20.83
N ALA A 163 -14.46 -0.30 20.25
CA ALA A 163 -15.68 0.41 19.98
C ALA A 163 -16.54 -0.32 18.93
N ASN A 164 -15.92 -0.86 17.87
CA ASN A 164 -16.59 -1.70 16.88
C ASN A 164 -17.20 -2.96 17.52
N GLU A 165 -16.48 -3.64 18.38
CA GLU A 165 -16.99 -4.84 19.08
C GLU A 165 -18.26 -4.56 19.89
N LEU A 166 -18.29 -3.42 20.55
CA LEU A 166 -19.38 -3.08 21.48
C LEU A 166 -20.60 -2.45 20.81
N GLY A 167 -20.40 -1.78 19.67
CA GLY A 167 -21.49 -1.03 19.03
C GLY A 167 -21.48 -1.08 17.50
N GLY A 168 -20.68 -1.97 16.89
CA GLY A 168 -20.61 -2.17 15.46
C GLY A 168 -19.96 -1.01 14.72
N ASN A 169 -20.09 -1.04 13.40
CA ASN A 169 -19.47 -0.07 12.49
C ASN A 169 -19.82 1.39 12.82
N GLU A 170 -21.03 1.66 13.28
CA GLU A 170 -21.45 3.01 13.69
C GLU A 170 -20.63 3.52 14.88
N ALA A 171 -20.42 2.65 15.89
CA ALA A 171 -19.61 2.99 17.05
C ALA A 171 -18.13 3.15 16.70
N PHE A 172 -17.60 2.33 15.78
CA PHE A 172 -16.23 2.51 15.25
C PHE A 172 -16.04 3.92 14.69
N TRP A 173 -16.95 4.36 13.82
CA TRP A 173 -16.82 5.67 13.18
C TRP A 173 -17.05 6.83 14.15
N SER A 174 -18.00 6.69 15.07
CA SER A 174 -18.23 7.69 16.14
C SER A 174 -17.00 7.83 17.05
N TYR A 175 -16.37 6.68 17.39
CA TYR A 175 -15.13 6.65 18.15
C TYR A 175 -13.97 7.28 17.39
N THR A 176 -13.81 6.91 16.13
CA THR A 176 -12.78 7.44 15.22
C THR A 176 -12.90 8.95 15.05
N ASP A 177 -14.11 9.46 14.83
CA ASP A 177 -14.40 10.89 14.75
C ASP A 177 -13.94 11.62 16.01
N THR A 178 -14.38 11.12 17.18
CA THR A 178 -14.05 11.73 18.48
C THR A 178 -12.56 11.65 18.77
N LEU A 179 -11.93 10.52 18.49
CA LEU A 179 -10.50 10.33 18.72
C LEU A 179 -9.67 11.30 17.87
N PHE A 180 -9.98 11.45 16.58
CA PHE A 180 -9.32 12.43 15.72
C PHE A 180 -9.61 13.88 16.16
N GLU A 181 -10.78 14.17 16.73
CA GLU A 181 -11.08 15.50 17.24
C GLU A 181 -10.20 15.84 18.45
N VAL A 182 -10.09 14.94 19.43
CA VAL A 182 -9.41 15.23 20.70
C VAL A 182 -7.90 15.02 20.66
N THR A 183 -7.37 14.14 19.78
CA THR A 183 -5.93 13.88 19.76
C THR A 183 -5.12 15.12 19.38
N PRO A 184 -4.09 15.46 20.20
CA PRO A 184 -3.11 16.48 19.81
C PRO A 184 -2.10 16.00 18.77
N SER A 185 -2.15 14.70 18.40
CA SER A 185 -1.22 13.99 17.53
C SER A 185 0.23 13.86 18.06
N ASN A 186 1.06 13.06 17.39
CA ASN A 186 2.48 12.86 17.70
C ASN A 186 2.72 12.39 19.14
N ASP A 187 2.03 11.32 19.56
CA ASP A 187 2.14 10.66 20.89
C ASP A 187 1.77 11.57 22.08
N ARG A 188 1.03 12.65 21.83
CA ARG A 188 0.67 13.59 22.90
C ARG A 188 -0.67 13.29 23.55
N LEU A 189 -1.47 12.35 23.02
CA LEU A 189 -2.70 11.94 23.66
C LEU A 189 -2.40 11.18 24.97
N ASP A 190 -3.11 11.53 26.04
CA ASP A 190 -3.15 10.68 27.23
C ASP A 190 -4.07 9.48 26.97
N LEU A 191 -3.51 8.27 26.95
CA LEU A 191 -4.29 7.05 26.69
C LEU A 191 -5.38 6.79 27.76
N ALA A 192 -5.30 7.42 28.94
CA ALA A 192 -6.32 7.33 29.96
C ALA A 192 -7.69 7.93 29.51
N VAL A 193 -7.70 8.74 28.42
CA VAL A 193 -8.94 9.29 27.88
C VAL A 193 -9.72 8.30 27.00
N LEU A 194 -9.09 7.24 26.50
CA LEU A 194 -9.71 6.29 25.57
C LEU A 194 -11.03 5.67 26.10
N PRO A 195 -11.11 5.20 27.36
CA PRO A 195 -12.37 4.69 27.91
C PRO A 195 -13.44 5.78 28.09
N ARG A 196 -13.02 7.03 28.28
CA ARG A 196 -13.96 8.14 28.37
C ARG A 196 -14.60 8.44 27.02
N ILE A 197 -13.80 8.44 25.94
CA ILE A 197 -14.32 8.60 24.57
C ILE A 197 -15.41 7.54 24.30
N ALA A 198 -15.16 6.28 24.67
CA ALA A 198 -16.14 5.22 24.52
C ALA A 198 -17.43 5.50 25.29
N GLN A 199 -17.32 5.98 26.53
CA GLN A 199 -18.46 6.37 27.36
C GLN A 199 -19.23 7.55 26.77
N ASP A 200 -18.50 8.57 26.24
CA ASP A 200 -19.12 9.79 25.68
C ASP A 200 -19.94 9.48 24.40
N ILE A 201 -19.60 8.42 23.67
CA ILE A 201 -20.39 7.91 22.53
C ILE A 201 -21.44 6.85 22.93
N GLY A 202 -21.67 6.63 24.22
CA GLY A 202 -22.71 5.76 24.73
C GLY A 202 -22.37 4.30 24.94
N LEU A 203 -21.08 3.92 24.86
CA LEU A 203 -20.62 2.55 25.07
C LEU A 203 -20.41 2.26 26.58
N ASP A 204 -20.54 0.99 26.95
CA ASP A 204 -20.26 0.51 28.31
C ASP A 204 -18.75 0.62 28.59
N ARG A 205 -18.40 1.53 29.50
CA ARG A 205 -17.01 1.81 29.84
C ARG A 205 -16.28 0.60 30.40
N ALA A 206 -16.91 -0.20 31.27
CA ALA A 206 -16.27 -1.35 31.90
C ALA A 206 -15.98 -2.46 30.87
N LYS A 207 -16.92 -2.70 29.95
CA LYS A 207 -16.70 -3.63 28.83
C LYS A 207 -15.62 -3.14 27.89
N PHE A 208 -15.57 -1.84 27.60
CA PHE A 208 -14.53 -1.24 26.78
C PHE A 208 -13.16 -1.38 27.42
N GLU A 209 -13.02 -1.06 28.71
CA GLU A 209 -11.77 -1.23 29.46
C GLU A 209 -11.31 -2.71 29.47
N ALA A 210 -12.24 -3.65 29.62
CA ALA A 210 -11.96 -5.07 29.55
C ALA A 210 -11.47 -5.52 28.16
N CYS A 211 -12.10 -5.01 27.08
CA CYS A 211 -11.67 -5.25 25.71
C CYS A 211 -10.28 -4.65 25.43
N LEU A 212 -10.03 -3.44 25.91
CA LEU A 212 -8.78 -2.72 25.71
C LEU A 212 -7.64 -3.23 26.61
N ALA A 213 -7.89 -4.16 27.55
CA ALA A 213 -6.88 -4.68 28.44
C ALA A 213 -5.74 -5.37 27.70
N GLY A 214 -4.52 -5.31 28.26
CA GLY A 214 -3.31 -5.86 27.62
C GLY A 214 -2.46 -4.82 26.90
N ASP A 215 -1.32 -5.26 26.40
CA ASP A 215 -0.43 -4.38 25.63
C ASP A 215 -0.89 -4.21 24.18
N ALA A 216 -0.35 -3.19 23.50
CA ALA A 216 -0.74 -2.86 22.16
C ALA A 216 -0.34 -3.90 21.09
N ARG A 217 0.61 -4.80 21.38
CA ARG A 217 1.08 -5.85 20.45
C ARG A 217 0.53 -7.23 20.75
N GLY A 218 0.06 -7.45 21.97
CA GLY A 218 -0.52 -8.70 22.44
C GLY A 218 -2.03 -8.65 22.68
N GLY A 219 -2.67 -7.50 22.45
CA GLY A 219 -4.11 -7.31 22.66
C GLY A 219 -4.97 -8.07 21.64
N LYS A 220 -6.27 -8.12 21.93
CA LYS A 220 -7.27 -8.88 21.17
C LYS A 220 -7.24 -8.62 19.65
N TYR A 221 -7.02 -7.37 19.24
CA TYR A 221 -7.02 -6.95 17.83
C TYR A 221 -5.64 -6.79 17.22
N ALA A 222 -4.57 -7.20 17.92
CA ALA A 222 -3.20 -7.05 17.43
C ALA A 222 -2.98 -7.73 16.08
N ALA A 223 -3.52 -8.92 15.86
CA ALA A 223 -3.41 -9.65 14.60
C ALA A 223 -4.18 -8.98 13.46
N HIS A 224 -5.36 -8.41 13.72
CA HIS A 224 -6.15 -7.66 12.74
C HIS A 224 -5.41 -6.40 12.30
N ILE A 225 -4.96 -5.60 13.25
CA ILE A 225 -4.18 -4.38 12.98
C ILE A 225 -2.90 -4.70 12.21
N GLU A 226 -2.23 -5.80 12.57
CA GLU A 226 -1.01 -6.23 11.86
C GLU A 226 -1.32 -6.67 10.42
N ALA A 227 -2.46 -7.32 10.18
CA ALA A 227 -2.90 -7.68 8.84
C ALA A 227 -3.16 -6.47 7.95
N ASP A 228 -3.68 -5.38 8.52
CA ASP A 228 -3.85 -4.10 7.83
C ASP A 228 -2.50 -3.42 7.53
N VAL A 229 -1.55 -3.44 8.48
CA VAL A 229 -0.18 -2.93 8.29
C VAL A 229 0.52 -3.66 7.14
N GLN A 230 0.37 -4.99 7.09
CA GLN A 230 0.93 -5.81 6.02
C GLN A 230 0.28 -5.49 4.67
N ASP A 231 -1.03 -5.31 4.63
CA ASP A 231 -1.75 -4.92 3.41
C ASP A 231 -1.34 -3.54 2.93
N ALA A 232 -1.25 -2.55 3.83
CA ALA A 232 -0.74 -1.22 3.52
C ALA A 232 0.65 -1.28 2.87
N THR A 233 1.56 -2.04 3.50
CA THR A 233 2.95 -2.18 3.03
C THR A 233 3.04 -2.91 1.70
N ALA A 234 2.32 -4.03 1.54
CA ALA A 234 2.28 -4.81 0.32
C ALA A 234 1.70 -4.00 -0.86
N SER A 235 0.70 -3.15 -0.59
CA SER A 235 0.09 -2.28 -1.59
C SER A 235 0.87 -0.98 -1.85
N GLY A 236 2.08 -0.82 -1.29
CA GLY A 236 3.00 0.28 -1.58
C GLY A 236 2.91 1.48 -0.65
N GLY A 237 2.20 1.35 0.47
CA GLY A 237 2.15 2.35 1.54
C GLY A 237 3.49 2.44 2.28
N THR A 238 4.00 3.65 2.44
CA THR A 238 5.25 3.95 3.16
C THR A 238 5.07 4.98 4.26
N GLY A 239 3.85 5.42 4.51
CA GLY A 239 3.47 6.43 5.50
C GLY A 239 1.98 6.72 5.43
N THR A 240 1.47 7.54 6.32
CA THR A 240 0.05 7.82 6.47
C THR A 240 -0.32 9.29 6.27
N PRO A 241 -1.55 9.60 5.81
CA PRO A 241 -2.50 8.64 5.26
C PRO A 241 -2.02 8.11 3.91
N TYR A 242 -2.31 6.85 3.62
CA TYR A 242 -2.15 6.25 2.31
C TYR A 242 -3.50 5.74 1.85
N SER A 243 -3.94 6.11 0.65
CA SER A 243 -5.25 5.68 0.19
C SER A 243 -5.21 5.14 -1.23
N LEU A 244 -6.07 4.16 -1.48
CA LEU A 244 -6.25 3.49 -2.76
C LEU A 244 -7.71 3.64 -3.20
N VAL A 245 -7.90 4.20 -4.40
CA VAL A 245 -9.22 4.32 -5.01
C VAL A 245 -9.37 3.23 -6.05
N VAL A 246 -10.18 2.24 -5.74
CA VAL A 246 -10.48 1.09 -6.61
C VAL A 246 -11.70 1.41 -7.45
N ALA A 247 -11.52 1.43 -8.77
CA ALA A 247 -12.57 1.69 -9.75
C ALA A 247 -13.37 0.41 -10.10
N PRO A 248 -14.55 0.52 -10.73
CA PRO A 248 -15.40 -0.62 -11.08
C PRO A 248 -14.71 -1.68 -11.94
N ASN A 249 -13.81 -1.29 -12.83
CA ASN A 249 -13.04 -2.20 -13.67
C ASN A 249 -11.76 -2.77 -13.01
N GLY A 250 -11.60 -2.56 -11.69
CA GLY A 250 -10.45 -3.03 -10.92
C GLY A 250 -9.19 -2.15 -11.01
N LYS A 251 -9.23 -1.06 -11.80
CA LYS A 251 -8.10 -0.12 -11.84
C LYS A 251 -7.95 0.60 -10.50
N VAL A 252 -6.72 0.69 -10.01
CA VAL A 252 -6.40 1.33 -8.73
C VAL A 252 -5.66 2.65 -8.96
N PHE A 253 -6.11 3.69 -8.25
CA PHE A 253 -5.44 4.99 -8.20
C PHE A 253 -4.93 5.22 -6.79
N THR A 254 -3.71 5.75 -6.67
CA THR A 254 -3.07 6.00 -5.37
C THR A 254 -3.21 7.45 -4.94
N ILE A 255 -3.47 7.67 -3.65
CA ILE A 255 -3.44 8.97 -3.00
C ILE A 255 -2.40 8.90 -1.88
N ASN A 256 -1.29 9.58 -2.07
CA ASN A 256 -0.20 9.61 -1.08
C ASN A 256 -0.31 10.88 -0.22
N GLY A 257 -0.41 10.69 1.09
CA GLY A 257 -0.53 11.77 2.06
C GLY A 257 -1.88 12.49 2.02
N ALA A 258 -2.04 13.46 2.90
CA ALA A 258 -3.26 14.25 3.05
C ALA A 258 -3.44 15.22 1.88
N GLN A 259 -4.03 14.73 0.79
CA GLN A 259 -4.35 15.55 -0.36
C GLN A 259 -5.56 16.47 -0.11
N PRO A 260 -5.61 17.65 -0.74
CA PRO A 260 -6.73 18.56 -0.59
C PRO A 260 -8.00 17.99 -1.26
N TYR A 261 -9.18 18.40 -0.76
CA TYR A 261 -10.50 17.98 -1.22
C TYR A 261 -10.63 17.89 -2.75
N ARG A 262 -10.21 18.95 -3.48
CA ARG A 262 -10.34 18.97 -4.95
C ARG A 262 -9.52 17.88 -5.64
N ALA A 263 -8.33 17.58 -5.13
CA ALA A 263 -7.48 16.54 -5.70
C ALA A 263 -8.09 15.14 -5.50
N VAL A 264 -8.56 14.84 -4.28
CA VAL A 264 -9.23 13.56 -3.99
C VAL A 264 -10.52 13.42 -4.80
N LYS A 265 -11.34 14.48 -4.87
CA LYS A 265 -12.55 14.52 -5.68
C LYS A 265 -12.27 14.20 -7.15
N SER A 266 -11.24 14.80 -7.74
CA SER A 266 -10.87 14.55 -9.14
C SER A 266 -10.49 13.09 -9.39
N ILE A 267 -9.83 12.43 -8.43
CA ILE A 267 -9.48 11.00 -8.53
C ILE A 267 -10.72 10.13 -8.42
N ILE A 268 -11.64 10.44 -7.49
CA ILE A 268 -12.93 9.73 -7.36
C ILE A 268 -13.73 9.86 -8.67
N GLU A 269 -13.86 11.06 -9.21
CA GLU A 269 -14.57 11.29 -10.47
C GLU A 269 -13.93 10.58 -11.66
N LEU A 270 -12.59 10.47 -11.67
CA LEU A 270 -11.87 9.70 -12.67
C LEU A 270 -12.14 8.20 -12.51
N ALA A 271 -12.18 7.69 -11.27
CA ALA A 271 -12.48 6.29 -10.97
C ALA A 271 -13.94 5.94 -11.39
N LEU A 272 -14.90 6.81 -11.09
CA LEU A 272 -16.31 6.63 -11.48
C LEU A 272 -16.54 6.53 -12.99
N LYS A 273 -15.63 7.07 -13.80
CA LYS A 273 -15.68 7.00 -15.28
C LYS A 273 -15.07 5.71 -15.84
N GLN A 274 -14.39 4.92 -15.02
CA GLN A 274 -13.82 3.62 -15.43
C GLN A 274 -14.95 2.58 -15.47
N LYS A 275 -15.16 1.96 -16.63
CA LYS A 275 -16.17 0.91 -16.82
C LYS A 275 -15.52 -0.46 -16.94
#